data_f0538226abe02c002912902a874bec77
#
_entry.id   f0538226abe02c002912902a874bec77
#
_cell.length_a   1.000
_cell.length_b   1.000
_cell.length_c   1.000
_cell.angle_alpha   90.00
_cell.angle_beta   90.00
_cell.angle_gamma   90.00
#
_symmetry.space_group_name_H-M   'P 1'
#
loop_
_entity.id
_entity.type
_entity.pdbx_description
1 polymer ?
#
loop_
_entity_poly.entity_id
_entity_poly.type
_entity_poly.pdbx_seq_one_letter_code
_entity_poly.pdbx_strand_id
1 'polypeptide(L)'
;RPTLAANLLRPGILQGAHLQNSRDDVSALQKTCAQKMTKVTVITGCTCSGKTAAAIEFALKNNAEIVSCDSVQVYRHMDIGSAKASKAELSRVRHHLIDVADVSEIFDVSKYVSCARAALDDIVSRGKNVVVAGGSGFYLMAWFAAVVDNLPIDASIRAESGKIESEGGAEGLAEALLRIDPDAPKFVDMRNPRRTKNALERCMASGKSVAELLDDFSKLPCPMGDLERDLIILEPDSQ
;
A
#
# COMPACT_ATOMS: atom_id res chain seq x y z
N ARG A 1 -25.06 -2.71 4.31
CA ARG A 1 -23.82 -3.54 4.51
C ARG A 1 -22.68 -2.56 4.59
N PRO A 2 -21.90 -2.49 5.69
CA PRO A 2 -20.81 -1.53 5.81
C PRO A 2 -19.66 -1.96 4.88
N THR A 3 -19.21 -1.02 4.07
CA THR A 3 -18.03 -1.13 3.22
C THR A 3 -16.77 -1.17 4.09
N LEU A 4 -15.74 -1.89 3.64
CA LEU A 4 -14.44 -2.09 4.33
C LEU A 4 -13.78 -0.79 4.85
N ALA A 5 -14.18 0.37 4.31
CA ALA A 5 -13.67 1.69 4.72
C ALA A 5 -14.10 2.14 6.13
N ALA A 6 -15.17 1.58 6.69
CA ALA A 6 -15.71 2.02 7.98
C ALA A 6 -14.95 1.49 9.21
N ASN A 7 -14.07 0.49 9.06
CA ASN A 7 -13.33 -0.11 10.17
C ASN A 7 -11.94 0.48 10.44
N LEU A 8 -11.48 1.45 9.65
CA LEU A 8 -10.13 2.01 9.76
C LEU A 8 -10.00 3.22 10.71
N LEU A 9 -11.09 3.63 11.35
CA LEU A 9 -11.11 4.81 12.25
C LEU A 9 -11.46 4.42 13.71
N ARG A 10 -10.64 3.59 14.36
CA ARG A 10 -10.70 3.46 15.82
C ARG A 10 -9.41 4.01 16.45
N PRO A 11 -9.51 5.05 17.31
CA PRO A 11 -8.35 5.52 18.07
C PRO A 11 -7.96 4.48 19.13
N GLY A 12 -6.69 4.05 19.10
CA GLY A 12 -6.12 3.14 20.10
C GLY A 12 -5.93 3.83 21.44
N ILE A 13 -6.39 3.20 22.49
CA ILE A 13 -6.39 3.60 23.89
C ILE A 13 -4.94 3.50 24.42
N LEU A 14 -4.45 4.63 24.94
CA LEU A 14 -3.26 4.68 25.79
C LEU A 14 -3.62 4.17 27.20
N GLN A 15 -3.07 3.04 27.62
CA GLN A 15 -3.03 2.66 29.02
C GLN A 15 -1.59 2.72 29.53
N GLY A 16 -1.41 3.48 30.60
CA GLY A 16 -0.13 3.73 31.22
C GLY A 16 0.46 2.52 31.94
N ALA A 17 1.77 2.36 31.79
CA ALA A 17 2.56 1.45 32.61
C ALA A 17 3.36 2.26 33.64
N HIS A 18 3.18 1.93 34.91
CA HIS A 18 4.01 2.42 36.01
C HIS A 18 5.41 1.78 35.95
N LEU A 19 6.45 2.60 35.85
CA LEU A 19 7.84 2.18 36.01
C LEU A 19 8.40 2.69 37.32
N GLN A 20 8.89 1.76 38.14
CA GLN A 20 9.67 2.03 39.34
C GLN A 20 11.12 2.36 38.98
N ASN A 21 11.64 3.36 39.69
CA ASN A 21 12.94 3.99 39.55
C ASN A 21 14.11 3.06 39.95
N SER A 22 15.13 2.91 39.09
CA SER A 22 16.51 2.72 39.53
C SER A 22 17.44 3.64 38.73
N ARG A 23 18.31 4.36 39.41
CA ARG A 23 19.12 5.46 38.86
C ARG A 23 20.30 5.03 37.96
N ASP A 24 20.56 3.76 37.86
CA ASP A 24 21.75 3.24 37.15
C ASP A 24 21.49 2.86 35.66
N ASP A 25 20.20 2.81 35.25
CA ASP A 25 19.83 2.52 33.85
C ASP A 25 19.69 3.76 32.97
N VAL A 26 19.73 4.96 33.56
CA VAL A 26 19.50 6.21 32.82
C VAL A 26 20.66 6.56 31.88
N SER A 27 21.90 6.13 32.21
CA SER A 27 23.06 6.42 31.36
C SER A 27 23.17 5.46 30.13
N ALA A 28 22.60 4.27 30.22
CA ALA A 28 22.51 3.34 29.09
C ALA A 28 21.37 3.68 28.13
N LEU A 29 20.28 4.21 28.66
CA LEU A 29 19.12 4.67 27.85
C LEU A 29 19.37 6.01 27.16
N GLN A 30 20.28 6.85 27.68
CA GLN A 30 20.67 8.10 27.01
C GLN A 30 21.56 7.92 25.79
N LYS A 31 22.14 6.73 25.57
CA LYS A 31 22.88 6.35 24.35
C LYS A 31 22.03 5.65 23.30
N THR A 32 20.81 5.25 23.62
CA THR A 32 19.83 4.87 22.59
C THR A 32 19.32 6.19 22.03
N CYS A 33 20.02 6.64 20.98
CA CYS A 33 19.68 7.78 20.16
C CYS A 33 18.16 7.99 20.19
N ALA A 34 17.68 9.16 20.59
CA ALA A 34 16.32 9.60 20.32
C ALA A 34 16.16 9.55 18.81
N GLN A 35 15.82 8.38 18.28
CA GLN A 35 15.41 8.21 16.91
C GLN A 35 14.18 9.09 16.79
N LYS A 36 14.37 10.32 16.28
CA LYS A 36 13.32 11.24 15.93
C LYS A 36 12.37 10.42 15.06
N MET A 37 11.23 10.02 15.61
CA MET A 37 10.28 9.19 14.89
C MET A 37 9.98 9.88 13.58
N THR A 38 10.28 9.19 12.48
CA THR A 38 10.04 9.74 11.16
C THR A 38 8.54 9.87 10.97
N LYS A 39 8.12 11.09 10.71
CA LYS A 39 6.73 11.39 10.47
C LYS A 39 6.42 11.22 8.98
N VAL A 40 5.40 10.45 8.68
CA VAL A 40 4.87 10.27 7.32
C VAL A 40 3.58 11.06 7.20
N THR A 41 3.51 11.98 6.24
CA THR A 41 2.28 12.71 5.94
C THR A 41 1.74 12.26 4.59
N VAL A 42 0.54 11.72 4.59
CA VAL A 42 -0.14 11.25 3.38
C VAL A 42 -1.09 12.34 2.89
N ILE A 43 -0.87 12.85 1.69
CA ILE A 43 -1.69 13.87 1.03
C ILE A 43 -2.44 13.21 -0.14
N THR A 44 -3.75 13.10 -0.01
CA THR A 44 -4.62 12.50 -1.03
C THR A 44 -5.80 13.42 -1.35
N GLY A 45 -6.62 13.04 -2.32
CA GLY A 45 -7.80 13.78 -2.77
C GLY A 45 -8.14 13.43 -4.22
N CYS A 46 -9.18 14.02 -4.77
CA CYS A 46 -9.59 13.76 -6.15
C CYS A 46 -8.58 14.31 -7.17
N THR A 47 -8.70 13.89 -8.42
CA THR A 47 -7.89 14.43 -9.52
C THR A 47 -8.14 15.95 -9.63
N CYS A 48 -7.09 16.71 -9.93
CA CYS A 48 -7.12 18.17 -10.02
C CYS A 48 -7.39 18.94 -8.71
N SER A 49 -7.30 18.29 -7.53
CA SER A 49 -7.43 18.97 -6.23
C SER A 49 -6.16 19.72 -5.76
N GLY A 50 -5.15 19.87 -6.60
CA GLY A 50 -3.91 20.58 -6.23
C GLY A 50 -2.91 19.78 -5.37
N LYS A 51 -3.05 18.45 -5.28
CA LYS A 51 -2.20 17.57 -4.45
C LYS A 51 -0.70 17.81 -4.65
N THR A 52 -0.25 17.90 -5.90
CA THR A 52 1.19 18.07 -6.23
C THR A 52 1.74 19.35 -5.64
N ALA A 53 1.06 20.48 -5.84
CA ALA A 53 1.49 21.77 -5.30
C ALA A 53 1.50 21.76 -3.77
N ALA A 54 0.44 21.24 -3.15
CA ALA A 54 0.34 21.12 -1.69
C ALA A 54 1.44 20.22 -1.12
N ALA A 55 1.74 19.09 -1.76
CA ALA A 55 2.80 18.18 -1.33
C ALA A 55 4.18 18.82 -1.41
N ILE A 56 4.48 19.56 -2.47
CA ILE A 56 5.74 20.28 -2.63
C ILE A 56 5.90 21.35 -1.54
N GLU A 57 4.89 22.20 -1.33
CA GLU A 57 4.94 23.23 -0.30
C GLU A 57 5.08 22.63 1.11
N PHE A 58 4.36 21.55 1.39
CA PHE A 58 4.48 20.87 2.66
C PHE A 58 5.86 20.24 2.86
N ALA A 59 6.40 19.58 1.83
CA ALA A 59 7.70 18.94 1.88
C ALA A 59 8.84 19.95 2.12
N LEU A 60 8.81 21.11 1.44
CA LEU A 60 9.78 22.19 1.63
C LEU A 60 9.77 22.72 3.07
N LYS A 61 8.59 22.92 3.66
CA LYS A 61 8.43 23.45 5.03
C LYS A 61 8.86 22.45 6.11
N ASN A 62 8.78 21.14 5.82
CA ASN A 62 8.96 20.10 6.82
C ASN A 62 10.23 19.25 6.62
N ASN A 63 11.20 19.70 5.82
CA ASN A 63 12.41 18.94 5.47
C ASN A 63 12.07 17.51 5.03
N ALA A 64 11.13 17.38 4.09
CA ALA A 64 10.64 16.09 3.61
C ALA A 64 10.98 15.86 2.14
N GLU A 65 10.90 14.60 1.71
CA GLU A 65 10.91 14.18 0.32
C GLU A 65 9.57 13.53 -0.04
N ILE A 66 9.22 13.54 -1.31
CA ILE A 66 7.91 13.07 -1.77
C ILE A 66 8.03 11.66 -2.34
N VAL A 67 7.13 10.76 -1.90
CA VAL A 67 6.92 9.44 -2.50
C VAL A 67 5.60 9.48 -3.28
N SER A 68 5.67 9.32 -4.58
CA SER A 68 4.47 9.30 -5.44
C SER A 68 3.63 8.06 -5.14
N CYS A 69 2.32 8.26 -4.99
CA CYS A 69 1.32 7.23 -4.77
C CYS A 69 0.32 7.21 -5.93
N ASP A 70 0.85 7.08 -7.15
CA ASP A 70 0.10 7.11 -8.39
C ASP A 70 0.52 5.97 -9.33
N SER A 71 -0.45 5.16 -9.78
CA SER A 71 -0.20 3.97 -10.59
C SER A 71 0.11 4.27 -12.06
N VAL A 72 0.03 5.52 -12.49
CA VAL A 72 0.36 5.97 -13.85
C VAL A 72 1.68 6.72 -13.89
N GLN A 73 1.93 7.58 -12.89
CA GLN A 73 3.17 8.37 -12.82
C GLN A 73 4.44 7.53 -12.62
N VAL A 74 4.31 6.27 -12.21
CA VAL A 74 5.45 5.33 -12.12
C VAL A 74 6.06 5.02 -13.49
N TYR A 75 5.30 5.15 -14.58
CA TYR A 75 5.76 4.80 -15.92
C TYR A 75 6.47 5.97 -16.61
N ARG A 76 7.64 5.68 -17.22
CA ARG A 76 8.38 6.64 -18.07
C ARG A 76 7.53 7.01 -19.27
N HIS A 77 7.69 8.25 -19.72
CA HIS A 77 7.03 8.78 -20.92
C HIS A 77 5.50 8.90 -20.86
N MET A 78 4.89 8.58 -19.74
CA MET A 78 3.46 8.81 -19.52
C MET A 78 3.25 10.17 -18.83
N ASP A 79 3.61 11.25 -19.52
CA ASP A 79 3.66 12.60 -18.96
C ASP A 79 2.36 13.38 -19.18
N ILE A 80 1.71 13.13 -20.33
CA ILE A 80 0.46 13.80 -20.71
C ILE A 80 -0.73 13.01 -20.16
N GLY A 81 -1.67 13.69 -19.49
CA GLY A 81 -2.88 13.06 -18.92
C GLY A 81 -2.69 12.35 -17.58
N SER A 82 -1.44 12.18 -17.12
CA SER A 82 -1.13 11.57 -15.81
C SER A 82 -1.04 12.58 -14.67
N ALA A 83 -1.15 13.87 -14.99
CA ALA A 83 -0.90 14.98 -14.05
C ALA A 83 0.47 14.84 -13.32
N LYS A 84 1.48 14.27 -14.02
CA LYS A 84 2.84 14.14 -13.51
C LYS A 84 3.43 15.53 -13.24
N ALA A 85 4.17 15.65 -12.15
CA ALA A 85 4.85 16.88 -11.79
C ALA A 85 5.79 17.35 -12.93
N SER A 86 5.75 18.62 -13.26
CA SER A 86 6.62 19.24 -14.25
C SER A 86 8.09 19.18 -13.83
N LYS A 87 9.03 19.33 -14.78
CA LYS A 87 10.46 19.37 -14.47
C LYS A 87 10.80 20.49 -13.47
N ALA A 88 10.11 21.62 -13.53
CA ALA A 88 10.28 22.72 -12.59
C ALA A 88 9.83 22.33 -11.16
N GLU A 89 8.72 21.61 -11.03
CA GLU A 89 8.23 21.10 -9.76
C GLU A 89 9.14 20.01 -9.19
N LEU A 90 9.58 19.06 -10.02
CA LEU A 90 10.51 17.99 -9.62
C LEU A 90 11.87 18.53 -9.15
N SER A 91 12.31 19.68 -9.67
CA SER A 91 13.58 20.32 -9.24
C SER A 91 13.49 20.97 -7.86
N ARG A 92 12.30 21.28 -7.34
CA ARG A 92 12.11 21.94 -6.05
C ARG A 92 12.25 20.99 -4.86
N VAL A 93 11.79 19.76 -5.03
CA VAL A 93 11.80 18.71 -3.99
C VAL A 93 12.09 17.36 -4.67
N ARG A 94 12.89 16.52 -4.02
CA ARG A 94 13.13 15.16 -4.53
C ARG A 94 11.84 14.34 -4.45
N HIS A 95 11.49 13.74 -5.60
CA HIS A 95 10.37 12.81 -5.74
C HIS A 95 10.90 11.40 -5.97
N HIS A 96 10.24 10.43 -5.37
CA HIS A 96 10.48 9.01 -5.54
C HIS A 96 9.26 8.37 -6.23
N LEU A 97 9.48 7.26 -6.92
CA LEU A 97 8.46 6.48 -7.62
C LEU A 97 7.76 7.25 -8.77
N ILE A 98 8.49 8.17 -9.38
CA ILE A 98 8.12 8.77 -10.66
C ILE A 98 9.13 8.25 -11.69
N ASP A 99 8.67 7.85 -12.88
CA ASP A 99 9.52 7.37 -13.99
C ASP A 99 10.42 6.15 -13.63
N VAL A 100 9.92 5.24 -12.79
CA VAL A 100 10.68 4.09 -12.28
C VAL A 100 10.47 2.82 -13.09
N ALA A 101 9.43 2.74 -13.90
CA ALA A 101 9.07 1.57 -14.71
C ALA A 101 8.99 1.93 -16.20
N ASP A 102 9.21 0.93 -17.07
CA ASP A 102 8.89 1.05 -18.49
C ASP A 102 7.41 0.67 -18.72
N VAL A 103 6.79 1.23 -19.76
CA VAL A 103 5.38 0.94 -20.09
C VAL A 103 5.12 -0.53 -20.48
N SER A 104 6.17 -1.25 -20.87
CA SER A 104 6.13 -2.69 -21.13
C SER A 104 6.16 -3.56 -19.87
N GLU A 105 6.52 -2.97 -18.73
CA GLU A 105 6.61 -3.67 -17.45
C GLU A 105 5.26 -3.68 -16.71
N ILE A 106 4.99 -4.77 -16.01
CA ILE A 106 3.88 -4.80 -15.04
C ILE A 106 4.41 -4.18 -13.73
N PHE A 107 3.79 -3.07 -13.32
CA PHE A 107 4.06 -2.41 -12.05
C PHE A 107 2.82 -2.52 -11.16
N ASP A 108 2.71 -3.62 -10.46
CA ASP A 108 1.61 -3.93 -9.55
C ASP A 108 1.84 -3.36 -8.13
N VAL A 109 0.89 -3.61 -7.24
CA VAL A 109 0.96 -3.14 -5.86
C VAL A 109 2.11 -3.80 -5.07
N SER A 110 2.52 -5.02 -5.40
CA SER A 110 3.64 -5.70 -4.75
C SER A 110 4.96 -5.00 -5.09
N LYS A 111 5.17 -4.68 -6.36
CA LYS A 111 6.33 -3.91 -6.82
C LYS A 111 6.32 -2.49 -6.23
N TYR A 112 5.14 -1.85 -6.15
CA TYR A 112 4.99 -0.57 -5.48
C TYR A 112 5.44 -0.63 -4.01
N VAL A 113 4.95 -1.60 -3.25
CA VAL A 113 5.30 -1.78 -1.83
C VAL A 113 6.81 -1.92 -1.65
N SER A 114 7.46 -2.76 -2.46
CA SER A 114 8.91 -2.95 -2.39
C SER A 114 9.68 -1.65 -2.68
N CYS A 115 9.30 -0.93 -3.73
CA CYS A 115 9.94 0.33 -4.10
C CYS A 115 9.66 1.44 -3.08
N ALA A 116 8.43 1.53 -2.57
CA ALA A 116 8.04 2.53 -1.58
C ALA A 116 8.75 2.29 -0.23
N ARG A 117 8.92 1.02 0.17
CA ARG A 117 9.70 0.66 1.35
C ARG A 117 11.16 1.06 1.21
N ALA A 118 11.79 0.76 0.08
CA ALA A 118 13.16 1.16 -0.18
C ALA A 118 13.34 2.70 -0.19
N ALA A 119 12.39 3.43 -0.77
CA ALA A 119 12.38 4.89 -0.74
C ALA A 119 12.22 5.45 0.68
N LEU A 120 11.31 4.87 1.47
CA LEU A 120 11.10 5.22 2.87
C LEU A 120 12.41 5.06 3.66
N ASP A 121 13.05 3.90 3.57
CA ASP A 121 14.29 3.58 4.29
C ASP A 121 15.43 4.54 3.89
N ASP A 122 15.58 4.86 2.58
CA ASP A 122 16.55 5.84 2.10
C ASP A 122 16.29 7.26 2.67
N ILE A 123 15.04 7.73 2.62
CA ILE A 123 14.68 9.06 3.13
C ILE A 123 14.95 9.16 4.64
N VAL A 124 14.52 8.14 5.38
CA VAL A 124 14.68 8.07 6.84
C VAL A 124 16.16 8.02 7.23
N SER A 125 16.97 7.24 6.52
CA SER A 125 18.41 7.14 6.77
C SER A 125 19.14 8.49 6.66
N ARG A 126 18.59 9.40 5.86
CA ARG A 126 19.09 10.78 5.70
C ARG A 126 18.46 11.79 6.70
N GLY A 127 17.67 11.32 7.66
CA GLY A 127 17.05 12.17 8.70
C GLY A 127 15.95 13.09 8.17
N LYS A 128 15.31 12.73 7.05
CA LYS A 128 14.23 13.50 6.44
C LYS A 128 12.87 12.91 6.77
N ASN A 129 11.83 13.72 6.69
CA ASN A 129 10.44 13.30 6.77
C ASN A 129 9.94 12.81 5.40
N VAL A 130 8.82 12.12 5.39
CA VAL A 130 8.22 11.55 4.17
C VAL A 130 6.85 12.17 3.93
N VAL A 131 6.64 12.63 2.69
CA VAL A 131 5.32 13.01 2.18
C VAL A 131 4.91 12.00 1.12
N VAL A 132 3.78 11.34 1.31
CA VAL A 132 3.17 10.47 0.32
C VAL A 132 2.11 11.26 -0.42
N ALA A 133 2.23 11.39 -1.74
CA ALA A 133 1.30 12.18 -2.54
C ALA A 133 0.68 11.36 -3.67
N GLY A 134 -0.64 11.28 -3.71
CA GLY A 134 -1.36 10.58 -4.79
C GLY A 134 -2.73 10.08 -4.39
N GLY A 135 -3.36 9.29 -5.29
CA GLY A 135 -4.74 8.84 -5.12
C GLY A 135 -4.99 7.39 -5.55
N SER A 136 -3.95 6.61 -5.86
CA SER A 136 -4.12 5.21 -6.27
C SER A 136 -4.44 4.33 -5.06
N GLY A 137 -5.69 3.86 -4.97
CA GLY A 137 -6.27 3.26 -3.76
C GLY A 137 -5.42 2.16 -3.11
N PHE A 138 -4.99 1.13 -3.86
CA PHE A 138 -4.15 0.05 -3.30
C PHE A 138 -2.76 0.53 -2.88
N TYR A 139 -2.17 1.48 -3.63
CA TYR A 139 -0.88 2.07 -3.26
C TYR A 139 -1.01 2.88 -1.98
N LEU A 140 -2.11 3.63 -1.85
CA LEU A 140 -2.40 4.42 -0.66
C LEU A 140 -2.62 3.51 0.56
N MET A 141 -3.39 2.43 0.39
CA MET A 141 -3.66 1.47 1.47
C MET A 141 -2.37 0.83 2.02
N ALA A 142 -1.36 0.60 1.17
CA ALA A 142 -0.08 0.02 1.58
C ALA A 142 0.66 0.84 2.66
N TRP A 143 0.33 2.11 2.81
CA TRP A 143 0.89 2.97 3.86
C TRP A 143 0.20 2.78 5.21
N PHE A 144 -0.93 2.10 5.27
CA PHE A 144 -1.72 1.93 6.49
C PHE A 144 -1.93 0.47 6.90
N ALA A 145 -1.94 -0.44 5.93
CA ALA A 145 -2.23 -1.85 6.16
C ALA A 145 -1.54 -2.74 5.12
N ALA A 146 -1.50 -4.04 5.37
CA ALA A 146 -1.09 -5.01 4.36
C ALA A 146 -2.03 -4.94 3.15
N VAL A 147 -1.45 -4.98 1.94
CA VAL A 147 -2.18 -4.99 0.66
C VAL A 147 -1.80 -6.18 -0.22
N VAL A 148 -0.72 -6.86 0.14
CA VAL A 148 -0.25 -8.10 -0.49
C VAL A 148 0.12 -9.09 0.60
N ASP A 149 -0.15 -10.35 0.34
CA ASP A 149 0.43 -11.46 1.10
C ASP A 149 1.70 -11.95 0.36
N ASN A 150 2.55 -12.64 1.06
CA ASN A 150 3.75 -13.25 0.49
C ASN A 150 3.51 -14.72 0.12
N LEU A 151 2.26 -15.12 -0.14
CA LEU A 151 1.94 -16.49 -0.52
C LEU A 151 2.53 -16.80 -1.91
N PRO A 152 3.50 -17.72 -2.01
CA PRO A 152 4.06 -18.08 -3.29
C PRO A 152 3.03 -18.91 -4.09
N ILE A 153 2.80 -18.51 -5.33
CA ILE A 153 1.96 -19.26 -6.27
C ILE A 153 2.87 -19.92 -7.31
N ASP A 154 2.98 -21.22 -7.27
CA ASP A 154 3.81 -21.97 -8.18
C ASP A 154 3.38 -21.83 -9.64
N ALA A 155 4.33 -21.95 -10.56
CA ALA A 155 4.06 -21.89 -11.99
C ALA A 155 3.07 -22.97 -12.46
N SER A 156 3.09 -24.14 -11.84
CA SER A 156 2.13 -25.23 -12.10
C SER A 156 0.69 -24.85 -11.78
N ILE A 157 0.46 -24.18 -10.63
CA ILE A 157 -0.86 -23.68 -10.23
C ILE A 157 -1.37 -22.62 -11.21
N ARG A 158 -0.48 -21.69 -11.62
CA ARG A 158 -0.84 -20.67 -12.64
C ARG A 158 -1.16 -21.30 -14.00
N ALA A 159 -0.44 -22.34 -14.39
CA ALA A 159 -0.70 -23.07 -15.63
C ALA A 159 -2.05 -23.80 -15.54
N GLU A 160 -2.34 -24.45 -14.42
CA GLU A 160 -3.60 -25.15 -14.18
C GLU A 160 -4.79 -24.19 -14.17
N SER A 161 -4.73 -23.10 -13.43
CA SER A 161 -5.77 -22.07 -13.40
C SER A 161 -5.98 -21.43 -14.78
N GLY A 162 -4.88 -21.22 -15.53
CA GLY A 162 -4.92 -20.74 -16.91
C GLY A 162 -5.60 -21.71 -17.87
N LYS A 163 -5.38 -23.01 -17.69
CA LYS A 163 -6.06 -24.05 -18.46
C LYS A 163 -7.57 -24.06 -18.15
N ILE A 164 -7.94 -24.03 -16.88
CA ILE A 164 -9.35 -23.97 -16.46
C ILE A 164 -10.03 -22.73 -17.08
N GLU A 165 -9.36 -21.59 -17.07
CA GLU A 165 -9.88 -20.35 -17.66
C GLU A 165 -10.04 -20.47 -19.19
N SER A 166 -9.08 -21.08 -19.88
CA SER A 166 -9.13 -21.24 -21.36
C SER A 166 -10.20 -22.22 -21.82
N GLU A 167 -10.50 -23.25 -21.03
CA GLU A 167 -11.48 -24.30 -21.38
C GLU A 167 -12.91 -23.95 -20.92
N GLY A 168 -13.06 -23.36 -19.73
CA GLY A 168 -14.36 -23.11 -19.08
C GLY A 168 -14.68 -21.64 -18.81
N GLY A 169 -13.78 -20.71 -19.15
CA GLY A 169 -14.00 -19.29 -18.91
C GLY A 169 -14.19 -18.94 -17.44
N ALA A 170 -15.01 -17.91 -17.20
CA ALA A 170 -15.34 -17.46 -15.85
C ALA A 170 -16.13 -18.51 -15.05
N GLU A 171 -16.98 -19.27 -15.70
CA GLU A 171 -17.78 -20.35 -15.08
C GLU A 171 -16.91 -21.49 -14.63
N GLY A 172 -15.94 -21.93 -15.45
CA GLY A 172 -14.99 -22.97 -15.10
C GLY A 172 -14.13 -22.61 -13.88
N LEU A 173 -13.68 -21.34 -13.79
CA LEU A 173 -12.97 -20.85 -12.62
C LEU A 173 -13.85 -20.87 -11.37
N ALA A 174 -15.12 -20.45 -11.50
CA ALA A 174 -16.06 -20.42 -10.40
C ALA A 174 -16.36 -21.83 -9.88
N GLU A 175 -16.62 -22.78 -10.78
CA GLU A 175 -16.82 -24.19 -10.42
C GLU A 175 -15.60 -24.80 -9.74
N ALA A 176 -14.40 -24.53 -10.26
CA ALA A 176 -13.17 -25.04 -9.67
C ALA A 176 -12.97 -24.51 -8.25
N LEU A 177 -13.22 -23.21 -8.01
CA LEU A 177 -13.14 -22.63 -6.68
C LEU A 177 -14.19 -23.21 -5.73
N LEU A 178 -15.43 -23.40 -6.18
CA LEU A 178 -16.51 -24.00 -5.36
C LEU A 178 -16.25 -25.45 -4.97
N ARG A 179 -15.50 -26.20 -5.76
CA ARG A 179 -15.08 -27.58 -5.39
C ARG A 179 -14.09 -27.58 -4.23
N ILE A 180 -13.24 -26.57 -4.13
CA ILE A 180 -12.23 -26.43 -3.07
C ILE A 180 -12.85 -25.76 -1.84
N ASP A 181 -13.60 -24.69 -2.04
CA ASP A 181 -14.24 -23.90 -1.00
C ASP A 181 -15.69 -23.56 -1.39
N PRO A 182 -16.68 -24.36 -0.95
CA PRO A 182 -18.10 -24.10 -1.19
C PRO A 182 -18.59 -22.76 -0.61
N ASP A 183 -17.90 -22.23 0.39
CA ASP A 183 -18.25 -20.99 1.06
C ASP A 183 -17.60 -19.73 0.42
N ALA A 184 -16.75 -19.90 -0.59
CA ALA A 184 -16.06 -18.82 -1.31
C ALA A 184 -16.99 -17.68 -1.77
N PRO A 185 -18.24 -17.91 -2.24
CA PRO A 185 -19.15 -16.83 -2.67
C PRO A 185 -19.51 -15.83 -1.57
N LYS A 186 -19.31 -16.17 -0.30
CA LYS A 186 -19.52 -15.23 0.82
C LYS A 186 -18.46 -14.15 0.87
N PHE A 187 -17.29 -14.38 0.27
CA PHE A 187 -16.08 -13.56 0.39
C PHE A 187 -15.59 -13.02 -0.95
N VAL A 188 -15.86 -13.72 -2.06
CA VAL A 188 -15.38 -13.39 -3.41
C VAL A 188 -16.55 -13.06 -4.32
N ASP A 189 -16.44 -11.97 -5.09
CA ASP A 189 -17.37 -11.72 -6.18
C ASP A 189 -17.07 -12.67 -7.35
N MET A 190 -17.79 -13.78 -7.40
CA MET A 190 -17.62 -14.85 -8.38
C MET A 190 -17.89 -14.42 -9.83
N ARG A 191 -18.54 -13.25 -10.03
CA ARG A 191 -18.76 -12.67 -11.37
C ARG A 191 -17.53 -11.99 -11.93
N ASN A 192 -16.50 -11.76 -11.11
CA ASN A 192 -15.25 -11.19 -11.53
C ASN A 192 -14.19 -12.29 -11.76
N PRO A 193 -13.88 -12.66 -13.00
CA PRO A 193 -12.99 -13.79 -13.32
C PRO A 193 -11.60 -13.62 -12.67
N ARG A 194 -11.08 -12.40 -12.66
CA ARG A 194 -9.76 -12.10 -12.06
C ARG A 194 -9.75 -12.35 -10.56
N ARG A 195 -10.82 -11.97 -9.86
CA ARG A 195 -10.93 -12.20 -8.40
C ARG A 195 -11.10 -13.67 -8.10
N THR A 196 -11.95 -14.37 -8.87
CA THR A 196 -12.18 -15.81 -8.75
C THR A 196 -10.89 -16.60 -9.00
N LYS A 197 -10.15 -16.29 -10.08
CA LYS A 197 -8.86 -16.92 -10.40
C LYS A 197 -7.84 -16.69 -9.29
N ASN A 198 -7.70 -15.46 -8.80
CA ASN A 198 -6.77 -15.16 -7.71
C ASN A 198 -7.11 -15.94 -6.44
N ALA A 199 -8.39 -16.08 -6.09
CA ALA A 199 -8.82 -16.87 -4.94
C ALA A 199 -8.55 -18.35 -5.14
N LEU A 200 -8.86 -18.89 -6.32
CA LEU A 200 -8.59 -20.28 -6.69
C LEU A 200 -7.10 -20.62 -6.56
N GLU A 201 -6.22 -19.81 -7.17
CA GLU A 201 -4.78 -20.01 -7.11
C GLU A 201 -4.25 -20.01 -5.65
N ARG A 202 -4.78 -19.12 -4.80
CA ARG A 202 -4.41 -19.04 -3.38
C ARG A 202 -4.90 -20.24 -2.58
N CYS A 203 -6.13 -20.69 -2.79
CA CYS A 203 -6.65 -21.90 -2.17
C CYS A 203 -5.84 -23.14 -2.59
N MET A 204 -5.51 -23.26 -3.88
CA MET A 204 -4.66 -24.35 -4.39
C MET A 204 -3.25 -24.33 -3.79
N ALA A 205 -2.65 -23.13 -3.67
CA ALA A 205 -1.28 -23.00 -3.17
C ALA A 205 -1.17 -23.25 -1.64
N SER A 206 -2.19 -22.89 -0.88
CA SER A 206 -2.15 -22.96 0.57
C SER A 206 -2.87 -24.17 1.16
N GLY A 207 -3.80 -24.78 0.43
CA GLY A 207 -4.73 -25.75 0.95
C GLY A 207 -5.78 -25.20 1.93
N LYS A 208 -5.91 -23.86 2.01
CA LYS A 208 -6.83 -23.15 2.92
C LYS A 208 -8.05 -22.64 2.17
N SER A 209 -9.15 -22.46 2.91
CA SER A 209 -10.33 -21.75 2.42
C SER A 209 -10.08 -20.25 2.26
N VAL A 210 -10.94 -19.56 1.51
CA VAL A 210 -10.88 -18.11 1.36
C VAL A 210 -11.04 -17.41 2.71
N ALA A 211 -11.89 -17.92 3.58
CA ALA A 211 -12.08 -17.37 4.93
C ALA A 211 -10.80 -17.40 5.77
N GLU A 212 -10.10 -18.55 5.78
CA GLU A 212 -8.82 -18.70 6.50
C GLU A 212 -7.74 -17.79 5.90
N LEU A 213 -7.67 -17.68 4.58
CA LEU A 213 -6.72 -16.78 3.92
C LEU A 213 -6.99 -15.30 4.25
N LEU A 214 -8.25 -14.89 4.36
CA LEU A 214 -8.62 -13.54 4.76
C LEU A 214 -8.29 -13.27 6.23
N ASP A 215 -8.49 -14.26 7.10
CA ASP A 215 -8.12 -14.16 8.51
C ASP A 215 -6.60 -14.03 8.69
N ASP A 216 -5.81 -14.87 8.00
CA ASP A 216 -4.36 -14.76 7.97
C ASP A 216 -3.88 -13.40 7.43
N PHE A 217 -4.48 -12.95 6.33
CA PHE A 217 -4.17 -11.66 5.72
C PHE A 217 -4.44 -10.49 6.68
N SER A 218 -5.51 -10.56 7.45
CA SER A 218 -5.88 -9.52 8.42
C SER A 218 -4.85 -9.33 9.55
N LYS A 219 -4.02 -10.34 9.79
CA LYS A 219 -2.97 -10.36 10.83
C LYS A 219 -1.61 -9.87 10.31
N LEU A 220 -1.48 -9.65 8.99
CA LEU A 220 -0.22 -9.20 8.42
C LEU A 220 0.11 -7.77 8.88
N PRO A 221 1.38 -7.52 9.20
CA PRO A 221 1.81 -6.17 9.59
C PRO A 221 1.75 -5.21 8.39
N CYS A 222 1.64 -3.92 8.69
CA CYS A 222 1.77 -2.89 7.66
C CYS A 222 3.17 -2.98 6.99
N PRO A 223 3.25 -3.03 5.66
CA PRO A 223 4.54 -3.18 4.97
C PRO A 223 5.47 -1.99 5.17
N MET A 224 4.93 -0.82 5.49
CA MET A 224 5.72 0.38 5.80
C MET A 224 6.18 0.46 7.27
N GLY A 225 5.87 -0.57 8.06
CA GLY A 225 6.24 -0.63 9.47
C GLY A 225 5.36 0.24 10.39
N ASP A 226 5.78 0.33 11.63
CA ASP A 226 5.08 1.11 12.65
C ASP A 226 5.60 2.56 12.66
N LEU A 227 4.89 3.43 11.98
CA LEU A 227 5.23 4.84 11.78
C LEU A 227 4.08 5.74 12.23
N GLU A 228 4.40 6.92 12.73
CA GLU A 228 3.39 7.96 12.92
C GLU A 228 2.95 8.51 11.56
N ARG A 229 1.64 8.48 11.28
CA ARG A 229 1.07 8.89 10.00
C ARG A 229 -0.01 9.93 10.18
N ASP A 230 0.12 11.05 9.47
CA ASP A 230 -0.96 12.01 9.27
C ASP A 230 -1.61 11.80 7.92
N LEU A 231 -2.92 11.95 7.84
CA LEU A 231 -3.68 11.92 6.60
C LEU A 231 -4.30 13.28 6.33
N ILE A 232 -3.97 13.88 5.19
CA ILE A 232 -4.54 15.12 4.68
C ILE A 232 -5.32 14.78 3.41
N ILE A 233 -6.62 15.06 3.42
CA ILE A 233 -7.50 14.87 2.25
C ILE A 233 -7.81 16.25 1.69
N LEU A 234 -7.43 16.47 0.42
CA LEU A 234 -7.75 17.70 -0.29
C LEU A 234 -9.08 17.53 -1.03
N GLU A 235 -10.03 18.35 -0.66
CA GLU A 235 -11.30 18.49 -1.38
C GLU A 235 -11.20 19.67 -2.33
N PRO A 236 -11.78 19.59 -3.55
CA PRO A 236 -11.87 20.75 -4.42
C PRO A 236 -12.83 21.76 -3.80
N ASP A 237 -12.54 23.04 -3.99
CA ASP A 237 -13.49 24.10 -3.61
C ASP A 237 -14.81 23.84 -4.33
N SER A 238 -15.87 23.70 -3.55
CA SER A 238 -17.24 23.63 -4.10
C SER A 238 -17.57 24.99 -4.70
N GLN A 239 -17.47 25.08 -6.03
CA GLN A 239 -18.00 26.22 -6.78
C GLN A 239 -19.49 26.05 -7.02
#